data_9eca84c995d73d740a49a5407aed4f5a
#
_entry.id   9eca84c995d73d740a49a5407aed4f5a
#
_cell.length_a   1.000
_cell.length_b   1.000
_cell.length_c   1.000
_cell.angle_alpha   90.00
_cell.angle_beta   90.00
_cell.angle_gamma   90.00
#
_symmetry.space_group_name_H-M   'P 1'
#
loop_
_entity.id
_entity.type
_entity.pdbx_description
1 polymer ?
#
loop_
_entity_poly.entity_id
_entity_poly.type
_entity_poly.pdbx_seq_one_letter_code
_entity_poly.pdbx_strand_id
1 'polypeptide(L)'
;MASKSTKGEILAKFFDDGEYTALFADGAVSAASGYAAGQQAYAVFQNGEAVSVKDVEKNIKVLELAAQTGCPVVTFYDSVGAKLAEGLDVLNAAAKLNATIAKVSGVVPQVAVVLGVCGGTSALSAANADVCIMAEGAELFFTAPFTAAAKGDKVADAGSAAAAAKAGVAAIVAADAAEAAEKAAHIVGLLPANNLTGPTIFEFEQPTAVLSANAEPAKAAAALIDKDSAVEMYAGFGKNVYTAFATIGGNAVGVVATGKELCHNCVAKASRFVRLCDAFSVPVLTIVNTEGFVPSTSDDIAGGIREAARLAATYADATTAKVALIAGKAVGPVYTALAAADLKIAVKGCTISALEPSAAVSVLYKDEIDASDNIVAATKAKAAAYVAEVCSADAAVAAGSADMTCEAANARASVVAAFELLSTKRAARLPKKHGNMAL
;
A
#
# COMPACT_ATOMS: atom_id res chain seq x y z
N MET A 1 6.50 -12.72 31.70
CA MET A 1 7.13 -12.57 30.39
C MET A 1 6.57 -13.68 29.52
N ALA A 2 5.87 -13.38 28.42
CA ALA A 2 5.47 -14.38 27.45
C ALA A 2 6.74 -15.08 26.92
N SER A 3 6.72 -16.40 26.79
CA SER A 3 7.84 -17.14 26.19
C SER A 3 8.05 -16.65 24.77
N LYS A 4 9.29 -16.28 24.43
CA LYS A 4 9.64 -15.86 23.06
C LYS A 4 9.47 -17.07 22.15
N SER A 5 8.67 -16.95 21.07
CA SER A 5 8.47 -18.05 20.11
C SER A 5 9.80 -18.49 19.52
N THR A 6 9.98 -19.78 19.41
CA THR A 6 11.18 -20.38 18.80
C THR A 6 11.17 -20.23 17.29
N LYS A 7 12.35 -20.30 16.65
CA LYS A 7 12.47 -20.35 15.17
C LYS A 7 11.55 -21.42 14.54
N GLY A 8 11.53 -22.62 15.13
CA GLY A 8 10.72 -23.73 14.61
C GLY A 8 9.23 -23.41 14.64
N GLU A 9 8.73 -22.83 15.73
CA GLU A 9 7.33 -22.41 15.86
C GLU A 9 6.97 -21.32 14.84
N ILE A 10 7.84 -20.33 14.62
CA ILE A 10 7.61 -19.24 13.67
C ILE A 10 7.61 -19.77 12.23
N LEU A 11 8.60 -20.59 11.85
CA LEU A 11 8.67 -21.17 10.51
C LEU A 11 7.51 -22.15 10.24
N ALA A 12 7.04 -22.88 11.27
CA ALA A 12 5.86 -23.74 11.17
C ALA A 12 4.56 -22.95 10.94
N LYS A 13 4.52 -21.67 11.35
CA LYS A 13 3.39 -20.77 11.06
C LYS A 13 3.49 -20.09 9.69
N PHE A 14 4.70 -19.97 9.18
CA PHE A 14 4.94 -19.37 7.88
C PHE A 14 4.80 -20.37 6.72
N PHE A 15 5.36 -21.59 6.87
CA PHE A 15 5.30 -22.62 5.84
C PHE A 15 4.05 -23.52 6.01
N ASP A 16 3.48 -23.93 4.90
CA ASP A 16 2.34 -24.81 4.83
C ASP A 16 2.67 -26.16 5.51
N ASP A 17 1.76 -26.64 6.36
CA ASP A 17 1.92 -27.85 7.16
C ASP A 17 3.18 -27.86 8.07
N GLY A 18 3.86 -26.72 8.20
CA GLY A 18 5.12 -26.61 8.93
C GLY A 18 6.30 -27.29 8.23
N GLU A 19 6.16 -27.65 6.96
CA GLU A 19 7.18 -28.38 6.20
C GLU A 19 8.14 -27.42 5.46
N TYR A 20 9.42 -27.55 5.69
CA TYR A 20 10.47 -26.77 5.00
C TYR A 20 11.80 -27.52 4.94
N THR A 21 12.60 -27.16 3.96
CA THR A 21 14.00 -27.59 3.86
C THR A 21 14.91 -26.53 4.46
N ALA A 22 15.68 -26.88 5.47
CA ALA A 22 16.67 -26.00 6.07
C ALA A 22 17.84 -25.73 5.09
N LEU A 23 18.12 -24.44 4.92
CA LEU A 23 19.29 -23.94 4.20
C LEU A 23 20.31 -23.37 5.15
N PHE A 24 21.39 -23.14 5.32
CA PHE A 24 22.26 -22.42 6.26
C PHE A 24 21.75 -22.51 7.72
N ALA A 25 21.92 -23.65 8.36
CA ALA A 25 21.38 -23.91 9.69
C ALA A 25 22.12 -23.22 10.84
N ASP A 26 23.41 -22.90 10.67
CA ASP A 26 24.30 -22.41 11.75
C ASP A 26 24.45 -20.89 11.77
N GLY A 27 24.74 -20.32 12.95
CA GLY A 27 25.02 -18.91 13.16
C GLY A 27 23.82 -18.06 13.53
N ALA A 28 24.00 -16.74 13.59
CA ALA A 28 22.95 -15.78 13.94
C ALA A 28 21.86 -15.67 12.87
N VAL A 29 22.19 -16.02 11.62
CA VAL A 29 21.25 -16.06 10.49
C VAL A 29 21.17 -17.47 9.92
N SER A 30 19.97 -17.95 9.75
CA SER A 30 19.65 -19.20 9.09
C SER A 30 18.63 -18.97 7.98
N ALA A 31 18.43 -19.93 7.10
CA ALA A 31 17.44 -19.86 6.04
C ALA A 31 16.69 -21.17 5.86
N ALA A 32 15.55 -21.10 5.19
CA ALA A 32 14.72 -22.24 4.83
C ALA A 32 14.03 -21.97 3.49
N SER A 33 13.56 -23.03 2.86
CA SER A 33 12.73 -23.00 1.65
C SER A 33 11.60 -24.01 1.80
N GLY A 34 10.39 -23.62 1.42
CA GLY A 34 9.18 -24.43 1.50
C GLY A 34 8.04 -23.77 0.76
N TYR A 35 6.83 -24.28 0.95
CA TYR A 35 5.62 -23.65 0.43
C TYR A 35 5.00 -22.76 1.50
N ALA A 36 4.54 -21.56 1.13
CA ALA A 36 3.80 -20.64 1.98
C ALA A 36 2.57 -20.16 1.20
N ALA A 37 1.38 -20.41 1.73
CA ALA A 37 0.11 -20.16 1.06
C ALA A 37 0.06 -20.71 -0.38
N GLY A 38 0.56 -21.93 -0.57
CA GLY A 38 0.60 -22.62 -1.86
C GLY A 38 1.69 -22.17 -2.83
N GLN A 39 2.55 -21.22 -2.47
CA GLN A 39 3.66 -20.74 -3.29
C GLN A 39 5.01 -21.13 -2.69
N GLN A 40 5.96 -21.54 -3.53
CA GLN A 40 7.33 -21.75 -3.07
C GLN A 40 7.94 -20.42 -2.62
N ALA A 41 8.51 -20.39 -1.43
CA ALA A 41 9.08 -19.20 -0.83
C ALA A 41 10.40 -19.51 -0.08
N TYR A 42 11.19 -18.47 0.12
CA TYR A 42 12.37 -18.50 0.98
C TYR A 42 12.09 -17.74 2.28
N ALA A 43 12.63 -18.25 3.39
CA ALA A 43 12.67 -17.57 4.68
C ALA A 43 14.13 -17.37 5.11
N VAL A 44 14.45 -16.16 5.58
CA VAL A 44 15.69 -15.84 6.28
C VAL A 44 15.31 -15.51 7.73
N PHE A 45 16.00 -16.10 8.70
CA PHE A 45 15.64 -15.95 10.11
C PHE A 45 16.84 -15.51 10.95
N GLN A 46 16.72 -14.41 11.68
CA GLN A 46 17.67 -13.94 12.69
C GLN A 46 17.23 -14.41 14.07
N ASN A 47 18.19 -14.89 14.88
CA ASN A 47 17.90 -15.59 16.14
C ASN A 47 18.08 -14.72 17.41
N GLY A 48 18.22 -13.41 17.28
CA GLY A 48 18.46 -12.48 18.38
C GLY A 48 19.95 -12.18 18.67
N GLU A 49 20.87 -12.89 18.03
CA GLU A 49 22.31 -12.69 18.22
C GLU A 49 22.88 -11.58 17.33
N ALA A 50 24.15 -11.22 17.56
CA ALA A 50 24.87 -10.28 16.71
C ALA A 50 25.19 -10.89 15.34
N VAL A 51 24.87 -10.18 14.29
CA VAL A 51 25.02 -10.63 12.89
C VAL A 51 26.45 -10.41 12.41
N SER A 52 27.11 -11.47 11.95
CA SER A 52 28.46 -11.47 11.36
C SER A 52 28.42 -11.22 9.86
N VAL A 53 29.60 -10.99 9.26
CA VAL A 53 29.79 -10.91 7.79
C VAL A 53 29.23 -12.16 7.10
N LYS A 54 29.55 -13.35 7.64
CA LYS A 54 29.06 -14.63 7.08
C LYS A 54 27.53 -14.74 7.14
N ASP A 55 26.92 -14.22 8.19
CA ASP A 55 25.46 -14.22 8.33
C ASP A 55 24.80 -13.28 7.31
N VAL A 56 25.39 -12.12 7.06
CA VAL A 56 24.94 -11.20 6.01
C VAL A 56 25.08 -11.84 4.61
N GLU A 57 26.19 -12.55 4.36
CA GLU A 57 26.40 -13.26 3.08
C GLU A 57 25.36 -14.35 2.82
N LYS A 58 24.88 -15.05 3.87
CA LYS A 58 23.78 -16.00 3.73
C LYS A 58 22.49 -15.32 3.29
N ASN A 59 22.16 -14.16 3.86
CA ASN A 59 20.98 -13.41 3.46
C ASN A 59 21.08 -12.94 1.99
N ILE A 60 22.25 -12.42 1.58
CA ILE A 60 22.52 -12.05 0.19
C ILE A 60 22.31 -13.26 -0.71
N LYS A 61 22.86 -14.41 -0.35
CA LYS A 61 22.73 -15.64 -1.14
C LYS A 61 21.28 -16.08 -1.32
N VAL A 62 20.46 -15.97 -0.28
CA VAL A 62 19.02 -16.30 -0.37
C VAL A 62 18.29 -15.33 -1.30
N LEU A 63 18.57 -14.02 -1.22
CA LEU A 63 18.00 -13.03 -2.13
C LEU A 63 18.36 -13.29 -3.60
N GLU A 64 19.63 -13.67 -3.85
CA GLU A 64 20.07 -14.05 -5.19
C GLU A 64 19.38 -15.32 -5.69
N LEU A 65 19.21 -16.34 -4.84
CA LEU A 65 18.46 -17.55 -5.16
C LEU A 65 16.98 -17.22 -5.44
N ALA A 66 16.36 -16.42 -4.61
CA ALA A 66 14.98 -15.98 -4.78
C ALA A 66 14.78 -15.29 -6.15
N ALA A 67 15.67 -14.38 -6.51
CA ALA A 67 15.63 -13.72 -7.82
C ALA A 67 15.86 -14.69 -9.01
N GLN A 68 16.73 -15.70 -8.83
CA GLN A 68 17.02 -16.71 -9.88
C GLN A 68 15.87 -17.71 -10.04
N THR A 69 15.19 -18.06 -8.97
CA THR A 69 14.08 -19.04 -8.97
C THR A 69 12.71 -18.40 -9.15
N GLY A 70 12.64 -17.06 -9.05
CA GLY A 70 11.37 -16.32 -9.14
C GLY A 70 10.43 -16.56 -7.96
N CYS A 71 10.98 -16.77 -6.75
CA CYS A 71 10.21 -17.07 -5.54
C CYS A 71 10.27 -15.92 -4.54
N PRO A 72 9.18 -15.60 -3.82
CA PRO A 72 9.17 -14.61 -2.74
C PRO A 72 10.20 -14.92 -1.65
N VAL A 73 10.67 -13.88 -0.97
CA VAL A 73 11.56 -14.00 0.20
C VAL A 73 11.01 -13.24 1.39
N VAL A 74 10.97 -13.91 2.54
CA VAL A 74 10.57 -13.33 3.83
C VAL A 74 11.77 -13.31 4.76
N THR A 75 12.12 -12.13 5.29
CA THR A 75 13.21 -12.01 6.26
C THR A 75 12.64 -11.66 7.63
N PHE A 76 12.84 -12.55 8.61
CA PHE A 76 12.47 -12.38 10.01
C PHE A 76 13.63 -11.73 10.75
N TYR A 77 13.41 -10.49 11.21
CA TYR A 77 14.41 -9.66 11.88
C TYR A 77 14.28 -9.76 13.39
N ASP A 78 15.34 -10.19 14.03
CA ASP A 78 15.59 -10.10 15.47
C ASP A 78 17.09 -10.18 15.70
N SER A 79 17.74 -9.07 16.03
CA SER A 79 19.19 -9.03 16.22
C SER A 79 19.59 -7.90 17.16
N VAL A 80 20.53 -8.16 18.02
CA VAL A 80 21.20 -7.12 18.85
C VAL A 80 22.11 -6.20 18.04
N GLY A 81 22.19 -6.40 16.72
CA GLY A 81 22.97 -5.57 15.80
C GLY A 81 24.16 -6.31 15.18
N ALA A 82 25.10 -5.54 14.61
CA ALA A 82 26.27 -6.08 13.94
C ALA A 82 27.30 -6.63 14.93
N LYS A 83 28.02 -7.67 14.54
CA LYS A 83 29.14 -8.22 15.29
C LYS A 83 30.33 -7.26 15.25
N LEU A 84 30.40 -6.33 16.19
CA LEU A 84 31.36 -5.22 16.20
C LEU A 84 32.83 -5.65 16.16
N ALA A 85 33.16 -6.88 16.59
CA ALA A 85 34.51 -7.42 16.48
C ALA A 85 35.01 -7.59 15.04
N GLU A 86 34.11 -7.60 14.05
CA GLU A 86 34.47 -7.70 12.64
C GLU A 86 34.70 -6.32 11.99
N GLY A 87 34.59 -5.23 12.75
CA GLY A 87 34.96 -3.88 12.36
C GLY A 87 34.21 -3.37 11.12
N LEU A 88 34.95 -2.87 10.12
CA LEU A 88 34.40 -2.33 8.89
C LEU A 88 33.82 -3.41 7.95
N ASP A 89 34.23 -4.65 8.06
CA ASP A 89 33.81 -5.72 7.17
C ASP A 89 32.32 -6.00 7.29
N VAL A 90 31.78 -5.98 8.51
CA VAL A 90 30.33 -6.14 8.71
C VAL A 90 29.53 -4.96 8.14
N LEU A 91 30.10 -3.75 8.20
CA LEU A 91 29.46 -2.56 7.60
C LEU A 91 29.45 -2.65 6.06
N ASN A 92 30.56 -3.08 5.45
CA ASN A 92 30.66 -3.33 4.02
C ASN A 92 29.69 -4.42 3.57
N ALA A 93 29.56 -5.51 4.33
CA ALA A 93 28.61 -6.58 4.06
C ALA A 93 27.15 -6.06 4.13
N ALA A 94 26.82 -5.25 5.13
CA ALA A 94 25.49 -4.64 5.25
C ALA A 94 25.17 -3.71 4.07
N ALA A 95 26.14 -2.93 3.60
CA ALA A 95 25.96 -2.08 2.42
C ALA A 95 25.70 -2.93 1.16
N LYS A 96 26.40 -4.06 0.99
CA LYS A 96 26.18 -5.02 -0.09
C LYS A 96 24.80 -5.68 0.00
N LEU A 97 24.33 -6.01 1.21
CA LEU A 97 22.97 -6.53 1.43
C LEU A 97 21.91 -5.52 0.97
N ASN A 98 22.02 -4.26 1.38
CA ASN A 98 21.06 -3.22 0.96
C ASN A 98 21.08 -3.00 -0.57
N ALA A 99 22.25 -3.06 -1.21
CA ALA A 99 22.35 -3.01 -2.67
C ALA A 99 21.67 -4.23 -3.33
N THR A 100 21.77 -5.42 -2.73
CA THR A 100 21.11 -6.63 -3.23
C THR A 100 19.60 -6.55 -3.05
N ILE A 101 19.10 -6.08 -1.90
CA ILE A 101 17.67 -5.83 -1.66
C ILE A 101 17.11 -4.87 -2.74
N ALA A 102 17.80 -3.76 -3.00
CA ALA A 102 17.38 -2.80 -4.02
C ALA A 102 17.41 -3.39 -5.44
N LYS A 103 18.41 -4.24 -5.76
CA LYS A 103 18.53 -4.92 -7.06
C LYS A 103 17.42 -5.95 -7.29
N VAL A 104 16.97 -6.63 -6.23
CA VAL A 104 15.92 -7.66 -6.29
C VAL A 104 14.51 -7.04 -6.18
N SER A 105 14.40 -5.79 -5.73
CA SER A 105 13.11 -5.07 -5.62
C SER A 105 12.38 -5.04 -6.98
N GLY A 106 11.11 -5.42 -6.97
CA GLY A 106 10.28 -5.54 -8.17
C GLY A 106 10.58 -6.76 -9.04
N VAL A 107 11.48 -7.66 -8.65
CA VAL A 107 11.71 -8.96 -9.31
C VAL A 107 10.89 -10.05 -8.61
N VAL A 108 11.07 -10.17 -7.31
CA VAL A 108 10.28 -11.06 -6.43
C VAL A 108 9.82 -10.27 -5.20
N PRO A 109 8.67 -10.61 -4.62
CA PRO A 109 8.21 -9.98 -3.38
C PRO A 109 9.20 -10.18 -2.24
N GLN A 110 9.51 -9.08 -1.54
CA GLN A 110 10.36 -9.07 -0.35
C GLN A 110 9.53 -8.61 0.85
N VAL A 111 9.34 -9.50 1.83
CA VAL A 111 8.60 -9.18 3.06
C VAL A 111 9.56 -9.16 4.23
N ALA A 112 9.61 -8.05 4.95
CA ALA A 112 10.31 -7.92 6.23
C ALA A 112 9.34 -8.18 7.37
N VAL A 113 9.73 -9.04 8.32
CA VAL A 113 8.95 -9.34 9.53
C VAL A 113 9.83 -9.05 10.74
N VAL A 114 9.52 -7.99 11.47
CA VAL A 114 10.28 -7.59 12.65
C VAL A 114 9.67 -8.25 13.88
N LEU A 115 10.39 -9.19 14.47
CA LEU A 115 9.93 -10.00 15.61
C LEU A 115 10.54 -9.58 16.95
N GLY A 116 11.66 -8.90 16.91
CA GLY A 116 12.38 -8.42 18.09
C GLY A 116 13.08 -7.11 17.76
N VAL A 117 14.35 -7.00 18.12
CA VAL A 117 15.13 -5.77 17.87
C VAL A 117 15.60 -5.71 16.41
N CYS A 118 15.32 -4.59 15.76
CA CYS A 118 15.78 -4.28 14.42
C CYS A 118 16.32 -2.85 14.36
N GLY A 119 17.63 -2.71 14.55
CA GLY A 119 18.30 -1.40 14.69
C GLY A 119 19.30 -1.09 13.59
N GLY A 120 19.60 0.19 13.39
CA GLY A 120 20.65 0.66 12.50
C GLY A 120 20.49 0.19 11.04
N THR A 121 21.50 -0.49 10.49
CA THR A 121 21.49 -0.98 9.09
C THR A 121 20.40 -2.02 8.83
N SER A 122 20.03 -2.83 9.83
CA SER A 122 18.91 -3.79 9.69
C SER A 122 17.57 -3.07 9.54
N ALA A 123 17.36 -1.95 10.23
CA ALA A 123 16.17 -1.12 10.07
C ALA A 123 16.05 -0.55 8.65
N LEU A 124 17.20 -0.15 8.04
CA LEU A 124 17.23 0.29 6.65
C LEU A 124 16.83 -0.86 5.71
N SER A 125 17.36 -2.06 5.93
CA SER A 125 17.03 -3.25 5.14
C SER A 125 15.55 -3.62 5.24
N ALA A 126 15.00 -3.62 6.46
CA ALA A 126 13.58 -3.92 6.70
C ALA A 126 12.64 -2.88 6.04
N ALA A 127 13.00 -1.59 6.11
CA ALA A 127 12.21 -0.51 5.50
C ALA A 127 12.28 -0.50 3.96
N ASN A 128 13.32 -1.07 3.36
CA ASN A 128 13.46 -1.21 1.91
C ASN A 128 12.66 -2.38 1.33
N ALA A 129 12.18 -3.32 2.15
CA ALA A 129 11.31 -4.39 1.69
C ALA A 129 9.99 -3.85 1.11
N ASP A 130 9.33 -4.64 0.27
CA ASP A 130 8.04 -4.28 -0.33
C ASP A 130 6.95 -4.12 0.74
N VAL A 131 6.95 -5.03 1.73
CA VAL A 131 6.04 -5.01 2.88
C VAL A 131 6.85 -5.20 4.16
N CYS A 132 6.61 -4.33 5.16
CA CYS A 132 7.16 -4.47 6.51
C CYS A 132 6.04 -4.81 7.48
N ILE A 133 6.14 -5.95 8.15
CA ILE A 133 5.24 -6.43 9.21
C ILE A 133 6.00 -6.34 10.54
N MET A 134 5.37 -5.85 11.60
CA MET A 134 5.98 -5.82 12.92
C MET A 134 5.09 -6.55 13.93
N ALA A 135 5.68 -7.38 14.78
CA ALA A 135 5.02 -7.86 15.98
C ALA A 135 4.91 -6.71 17.01
N GLU A 136 3.84 -6.64 17.81
CA GLU A 136 3.55 -5.53 18.71
C GLU A 136 4.70 -5.25 19.70
N GLY A 137 5.39 -6.29 20.19
CA GLY A 137 6.52 -6.18 21.07
C GLY A 137 7.89 -5.94 20.40
N ALA A 138 7.93 -5.77 19.07
CA ALA A 138 9.18 -5.57 18.34
C ALA A 138 9.60 -4.09 18.31
N GLU A 139 10.88 -3.85 18.07
CA GLU A 139 11.48 -2.51 18.01
C GLU A 139 12.17 -2.27 16.66
N LEU A 140 11.92 -1.11 16.06
CA LEU A 140 12.52 -0.66 14.80
C LEU A 140 13.05 0.77 14.95
N PHE A 141 14.38 0.97 14.82
CA PHE A 141 15.00 2.28 15.02
C PHE A 141 16.36 2.42 14.32
N PHE A 142 16.78 3.64 14.02
CA PHE A 142 18.17 3.95 13.66
C PHE A 142 19.03 4.19 14.92
N THR A 143 18.51 5.00 15.84
CA THR A 143 19.15 5.26 17.13
C THR A 143 18.32 4.59 18.23
N ALA A 144 18.96 3.75 19.02
CA ALA A 144 18.27 3.09 20.12
C ALA A 144 17.57 4.12 21.03
N PRO A 145 16.31 3.91 21.43
CA PRO A 145 15.53 4.88 22.20
C PRO A 145 16.23 5.34 23.49
N PHE A 146 16.96 4.44 24.18
CA PHE A 146 17.72 4.80 25.39
C PHE A 146 18.90 5.76 25.09
N THR A 147 19.51 5.65 23.90
CA THR A 147 20.59 6.55 23.48
C THR A 147 20.05 7.94 23.13
N ALA A 148 18.90 8.02 22.48
CA ALA A 148 18.20 9.27 22.18
C ALA A 148 17.77 9.96 23.50
N ALA A 149 17.17 9.20 24.41
CA ALA A 149 16.74 9.69 25.72
C ALA A 149 17.91 10.24 26.57
N ALA A 150 19.09 9.60 26.50
CA ALA A 150 20.30 10.09 27.17
C ALA A 150 20.78 11.45 26.62
N LYS A 151 20.43 11.78 25.37
CA LYS A 151 20.70 13.08 24.73
C LYS A 151 19.58 14.11 24.94
N GLY A 152 18.56 13.78 25.72
CA GLY A 152 17.40 14.66 25.98
C GLY A 152 16.23 14.49 25.06
N ASP A 153 16.31 13.64 24.02
CA ASP A 153 15.22 13.32 23.11
C ASP A 153 14.39 12.16 23.68
N LYS A 154 13.37 12.50 24.46
CA LYS A 154 12.49 11.54 25.14
C LYS A 154 11.14 11.50 24.45
N VAL A 155 11.02 10.66 23.44
CA VAL A 155 9.75 10.40 22.75
C VAL A 155 9.15 9.12 23.34
N ALA A 156 7.92 9.20 23.80
CA ALA A 156 7.18 8.02 24.25
C ALA A 156 7.00 7.05 23.06
N ASP A 157 7.10 5.77 23.33
CA ASP A 157 6.92 4.69 22.34
C ASP A 157 7.92 4.72 21.16
N ALA A 158 9.04 5.47 21.28
CA ALA A 158 10.08 5.52 20.26
C ALA A 158 10.56 4.12 19.90
N GLY A 159 10.59 3.82 18.60
CA GLY A 159 10.99 2.51 18.07
C GLY A 159 9.92 1.42 18.13
N SER A 160 8.78 1.64 18.79
CA SER A 160 7.70 0.64 18.86
C SER A 160 7.03 0.37 17.51
N ALA A 161 6.34 -0.76 17.40
CA ALA A 161 5.54 -1.11 16.23
C ALA A 161 4.46 -0.05 15.95
N ALA A 162 3.85 0.52 16.98
CA ALA A 162 2.87 1.60 16.86
C ALA A 162 3.48 2.88 16.29
N ALA A 163 4.69 3.26 16.74
CA ALA A 163 5.41 4.40 16.18
C ALA A 163 5.82 4.17 14.72
N ALA A 164 6.31 2.98 14.38
CA ALA A 164 6.65 2.59 13.01
C ALA A 164 5.42 2.58 12.08
N ALA A 165 4.27 2.12 12.57
CA ALA A 165 3.01 2.16 11.83
C ALA A 165 2.55 3.61 11.60
N LYS A 166 2.64 4.47 12.62
CA LYS A 166 2.30 5.90 12.51
C LYS A 166 3.24 6.65 11.55
N ALA A 167 4.49 6.22 11.45
CA ALA A 167 5.48 6.77 10.52
C ALA A 167 5.34 6.22 9.08
N GLY A 168 4.46 5.25 8.83
CA GLY A 168 4.26 4.64 7.52
C GLY A 168 5.35 3.65 7.12
N VAL A 169 6.14 3.15 8.07
CA VAL A 169 7.16 2.12 7.83
C VAL A 169 6.55 0.73 7.98
N ALA A 170 5.90 0.44 9.11
CA ALA A 170 5.20 -0.82 9.29
C ALA A 170 3.86 -0.77 8.54
N ALA A 171 3.72 -1.65 7.55
CA ALA A 171 2.49 -1.79 6.79
C ALA A 171 1.41 -2.53 7.60
N ILE A 172 1.83 -3.50 8.42
CA ILE A 172 0.97 -4.32 9.26
C ILE A 172 1.60 -4.44 10.64
N VAL A 173 0.78 -4.31 11.70
CA VAL A 173 1.16 -4.66 13.06
C VAL A 173 0.40 -5.92 13.45
N ALA A 174 1.12 -6.94 13.93
CA ALA A 174 0.58 -8.21 14.40
C ALA A 174 0.68 -8.27 15.93
N ALA A 175 -0.25 -8.94 16.59
CA ALA A 175 -0.28 -9.03 18.05
C ALA A 175 0.94 -9.76 18.62
N ASP A 176 1.50 -10.72 17.87
CA ASP A 176 2.69 -11.45 18.25
C ASP A 176 3.50 -11.97 17.05
N ALA A 177 4.56 -12.71 17.33
CA ALA A 177 5.45 -13.27 16.31
C ALA A 177 4.78 -14.36 15.46
N ALA A 178 3.87 -15.12 16.03
CA ALA A 178 3.15 -16.18 15.31
C ALA A 178 2.17 -15.58 14.30
N GLU A 179 1.36 -14.60 14.74
CA GLU A 179 0.47 -13.86 13.84
C GLU A 179 1.25 -13.10 12.77
N ALA A 180 2.42 -12.53 13.10
CA ALA A 180 3.27 -11.88 12.12
C ALA A 180 3.74 -12.83 11.00
N ALA A 181 4.08 -14.07 11.35
CA ALA A 181 4.44 -15.11 10.39
C ALA A 181 3.26 -15.56 9.52
N GLU A 182 2.07 -15.74 10.12
CA GLU A 182 0.84 -16.07 9.40
C GLU A 182 0.44 -14.95 8.41
N LYS A 183 0.53 -13.69 8.85
CA LYS A 183 0.28 -12.53 7.98
C LYS A 183 1.30 -12.44 6.84
N ALA A 184 2.56 -12.79 7.09
CA ALA A 184 3.58 -12.83 6.04
C ALA A 184 3.28 -13.92 4.99
N ALA A 185 2.87 -15.12 5.42
CA ALA A 185 2.44 -16.18 4.53
C ALA A 185 1.23 -15.75 3.69
N HIS A 186 0.25 -15.09 4.32
CA HIS A 186 -0.92 -14.59 3.62
C HIS A 186 -0.58 -13.52 2.57
N ILE A 187 0.31 -12.58 2.88
CA ILE A 187 0.80 -11.57 1.91
C ILE A 187 1.54 -12.25 0.75
N VAL A 188 2.37 -13.27 1.02
CA VAL A 188 3.03 -14.06 -0.02
C VAL A 188 1.99 -14.70 -0.94
N GLY A 189 0.91 -15.27 -0.39
CA GLY A 189 -0.17 -15.87 -1.18
C GLY A 189 -0.96 -14.89 -2.04
N LEU A 190 -1.13 -13.64 -1.57
CA LEU A 190 -1.86 -12.59 -2.30
C LEU A 190 -1.03 -11.96 -3.43
N LEU A 191 0.29 -11.94 -3.30
CA LEU A 191 1.18 -11.42 -4.32
C LEU A 191 1.55 -12.51 -5.34
N PRO A 192 1.72 -12.19 -6.63
CA PRO A 192 2.35 -13.09 -7.58
C PRO A 192 3.74 -13.52 -7.11
N ALA A 193 4.15 -14.74 -7.42
CA ALA A 193 5.47 -15.23 -7.03
C ALA A 193 6.64 -14.34 -7.51
N ASN A 194 6.46 -13.70 -8.65
CA ASN A 194 7.42 -12.75 -9.23
C ASN A 194 6.72 -11.82 -10.24
N ASN A 195 7.46 -10.87 -10.76
CA ASN A 195 6.93 -9.85 -11.69
C ASN A 195 6.53 -10.38 -13.09
N LEU A 196 6.77 -11.66 -13.38
CA LEU A 196 6.40 -12.30 -14.64
C LEU A 196 5.18 -13.22 -14.53
N THR A 197 4.76 -13.55 -13.30
CA THR A 197 3.58 -14.37 -13.03
C THR A 197 2.32 -13.52 -12.94
N GLY A 198 1.17 -14.11 -13.26
CA GLY A 198 -0.12 -13.46 -13.09
C GLY A 198 -0.59 -13.44 -11.63
N PRO A 199 -1.65 -12.68 -11.32
CA PRO A 199 -2.24 -12.64 -9.99
C PRO A 199 -2.76 -14.02 -9.58
N THR A 200 -2.70 -14.30 -8.29
CA THR A 200 -3.23 -15.53 -7.71
C THR A 200 -4.76 -15.53 -7.76
N ILE A 201 -5.36 -16.70 -7.98
CA ILE A 201 -6.81 -16.91 -8.01
C ILE A 201 -7.20 -17.68 -6.77
N PHE A 202 -8.26 -17.24 -6.10
CA PHE A 202 -8.78 -17.79 -4.86
C PHE A 202 -10.24 -18.23 -5.02
N GLU A 203 -10.67 -19.16 -4.19
CA GLU A 203 -12.10 -19.35 -3.93
C GLU A 203 -12.66 -18.10 -3.24
N PHE A 204 -13.88 -17.71 -3.54
CA PHE A 204 -14.43 -16.46 -3.03
C PHE A 204 -15.91 -16.56 -2.67
N GLU A 205 -16.33 -15.74 -1.74
CA GLU A 205 -17.72 -15.47 -1.39
C GLU A 205 -18.05 -14.00 -1.68
N GLN A 206 -19.22 -13.76 -2.27
CA GLN A 206 -19.63 -12.39 -2.59
C GLN A 206 -19.95 -11.59 -1.32
N PRO A 207 -19.67 -10.28 -1.27
CA PRO A 207 -20.10 -9.44 -0.16
C PRO A 207 -21.62 -9.31 -0.12
N THR A 208 -22.15 -9.17 1.08
CA THR A 208 -23.58 -8.88 1.30
C THR A 208 -23.86 -7.38 1.34
N ALA A 209 -22.83 -6.55 1.52
CA ALA A 209 -22.93 -5.11 1.58
C ALA A 209 -23.15 -4.50 0.18
N VAL A 210 -23.91 -3.41 0.14
CA VAL A 210 -24.12 -2.60 -1.08
C VAL A 210 -23.39 -1.28 -0.90
N LEU A 211 -22.81 -0.76 -1.98
CA LEU A 211 -22.11 0.52 -1.98
C LEU A 211 -23.06 1.66 -1.61
N SER A 212 -22.62 2.49 -0.65
CA SER A 212 -23.32 3.71 -0.26
C SER A 212 -22.46 4.94 -0.60
N ALA A 213 -23.07 6.00 -1.12
CA ALA A 213 -22.39 7.23 -1.50
C ALA A 213 -21.65 7.93 -0.34
N ASN A 214 -22.07 7.71 0.91
CA ASN A 214 -21.44 8.28 2.10
C ASN A 214 -20.67 7.24 2.93
N ALA A 215 -20.33 6.09 2.35
CA ALA A 215 -19.59 5.08 3.07
C ALA A 215 -18.16 5.56 3.39
N GLU A 216 -17.71 5.25 4.60
CA GLU A 216 -16.30 5.36 4.97
C GLU A 216 -15.46 4.48 4.04
N PRO A 217 -14.18 4.84 3.76
CA PRO A 217 -13.35 4.18 2.75
C PRO A 217 -13.31 2.64 2.87
N ALA A 218 -13.11 2.12 4.07
CA ALA A 218 -13.08 0.67 4.30
C ALA A 218 -14.43 -0.01 4.02
N LYS A 219 -15.55 0.65 4.35
CA LYS A 219 -16.91 0.14 4.07
C LYS A 219 -17.24 0.20 2.58
N ALA A 220 -16.79 1.24 1.89
CA ALA A 220 -16.93 1.34 0.44
C ALA A 220 -16.14 0.20 -0.26
N ALA A 221 -14.93 -0.08 0.21
CA ALA A 221 -14.14 -1.21 -0.27
C ALA A 221 -14.85 -2.55 0.00
N ALA A 222 -15.32 -2.80 1.23
CA ALA A 222 -15.99 -4.04 1.62
C ALA A 222 -17.26 -4.35 0.82
N ALA A 223 -17.91 -3.35 0.23
CA ALA A 223 -19.06 -3.55 -0.67
C ALA A 223 -18.67 -4.05 -2.07
N LEU A 224 -17.40 -3.98 -2.44
CA LEU A 224 -16.92 -4.27 -3.79
C LEU A 224 -16.00 -5.48 -3.87
N ILE A 225 -15.23 -5.74 -2.80
CA ILE A 225 -14.31 -6.87 -2.70
C ILE A 225 -15.04 -8.14 -2.26
N ASP A 226 -14.38 -9.27 -2.38
CA ASP A 226 -14.89 -10.54 -1.87
C ASP A 226 -14.93 -10.52 -0.34
N LYS A 227 -15.90 -11.23 0.24
CA LYS A 227 -16.10 -11.26 1.68
C LYS A 227 -14.83 -11.74 2.40
N ASP A 228 -14.45 -11.07 3.48
CA ASP A 228 -13.31 -11.38 4.35
C ASP A 228 -11.94 -11.52 3.66
N SER A 229 -11.82 -11.03 2.42
CA SER A 229 -10.58 -11.10 1.63
C SER A 229 -9.57 -9.98 1.92
N ALA A 230 -9.97 -8.92 2.62
CA ALA A 230 -9.16 -7.72 2.78
C ALA A 230 -7.99 -7.90 3.77
N VAL A 231 -6.79 -7.53 3.34
CA VAL A 231 -5.63 -7.31 4.20
C VAL A 231 -5.27 -5.85 4.15
N GLU A 232 -5.68 -5.09 5.16
CA GLU A 232 -5.42 -3.66 5.21
C GLU A 232 -3.92 -3.38 5.37
N MET A 233 -3.43 -2.44 4.57
CA MET A 233 -2.05 -2.00 4.54
C MET A 233 -1.94 -0.57 5.08
N TYR A 234 -0.98 -0.32 5.97
CA TYR A 234 -0.71 1.00 6.54
C TYR A 234 -1.89 1.62 7.28
N ALA A 235 -2.65 0.85 8.06
CA ALA A 235 -3.80 1.33 8.83
C ALA A 235 -3.46 2.49 9.79
N GLY A 236 -2.25 2.51 10.35
CA GLY A 236 -1.75 3.56 11.24
C GLY A 236 -1.35 4.86 10.56
N PHE A 237 -1.17 4.88 9.24
CA PHE A 237 -0.65 6.00 8.46
C PHE A 237 -1.66 6.51 7.44
N GLY A 238 -1.76 7.82 7.24
CA GLY A 238 -2.63 8.39 6.20
C GLY A 238 -4.09 7.92 6.30
N LYS A 239 -4.74 8.10 7.44
CA LYS A 239 -6.01 7.44 7.81
C LYS A 239 -7.20 7.76 6.90
N ASN A 240 -7.16 8.88 6.16
CA ASN A 240 -8.22 9.23 5.21
C ASN A 240 -8.09 8.52 3.85
N VAL A 241 -7.14 7.59 3.71
CA VAL A 241 -7.07 6.65 2.59
C VAL A 241 -7.00 5.25 3.15
N TYR A 242 -7.87 4.38 2.68
CA TYR A 242 -7.80 2.95 2.91
C TYR A 242 -7.01 2.29 1.80
N THR A 243 -6.05 1.44 2.13
CA THR A 243 -5.32 0.61 1.18
C THR A 243 -5.32 -0.83 1.65
N ALA A 244 -5.64 -1.76 0.78
CA ALA A 244 -5.67 -3.18 1.12
C ALA A 244 -5.34 -4.05 -0.11
N PHE A 245 -4.69 -5.18 0.11
CA PHE A 245 -4.83 -6.30 -0.80
C PHE A 245 -6.14 -7.01 -0.49
N ALA A 246 -6.83 -7.45 -1.54
CA ALA A 246 -8.10 -8.16 -1.43
C ALA A 246 -8.31 -9.04 -2.66
N THR A 247 -9.46 -9.70 -2.76
CA THR A 247 -9.88 -10.36 -4.00
C THR A 247 -11.17 -9.76 -4.53
N ILE A 248 -11.34 -9.79 -5.85
CA ILE A 248 -12.59 -9.48 -6.55
C ILE A 248 -12.87 -10.58 -7.55
N GLY A 249 -13.95 -11.33 -7.33
CA GLY A 249 -14.23 -12.52 -8.14
C GLY A 249 -13.12 -13.57 -8.05
N GLY A 250 -12.49 -13.70 -6.90
CA GLY A 250 -11.36 -14.60 -6.64
C GLY A 250 -10.00 -14.10 -7.12
N ASN A 251 -9.91 -13.01 -7.89
CA ASN A 251 -8.63 -12.48 -8.38
C ASN A 251 -8.05 -11.48 -7.40
N ALA A 252 -6.76 -11.62 -7.07
CA ALA A 252 -6.07 -10.67 -6.20
C ALA A 252 -6.02 -9.27 -6.82
N VAL A 253 -6.37 -8.27 -6.02
CA VAL A 253 -6.39 -6.85 -6.41
C VAL A 253 -5.85 -5.97 -5.29
N GLY A 254 -5.24 -4.85 -5.64
CA GLY A 254 -4.97 -3.76 -4.72
C GLY A 254 -6.15 -2.78 -4.70
N VAL A 255 -6.60 -2.42 -3.51
CA VAL A 255 -7.71 -1.47 -3.32
C VAL A 255 -7.19 -0.19 -2.70
N VAL A 256 -7.54 0.94 -3.31
CA VAL A 256 -7.32 2.29 -2.77
C VAL A 256 -8.68 2.97 -2.67
N ALA A 257 -9.16 3.26 -1.44
CA ALA A 257 -10.39 4.00 -1.25
C ALA A 257 -10.11 5.33 -0.54
N THR A 258 -10.63 6.43 -1.11
CA THR A 258 -10.39 7.77 -0.61
C THR A 258 -11.46 8.20 0.39
N GLY A 259 -11.05 8.91 1.44
CA GLY A 259 -11.95 9.63 2.35
C GLY A 259 -12.13 11.08 1.93
N LYS A 260 -12.78 11.84 2.81
CA LYS A 260 -13.26 13.19 2.52
C LYS A 260 -12.19 14.14 2.01
N GLU A 261 -11.01 14.17 2.63
CA GLU A 261 -9.89 15.03 2.27
C GLU A 261 -8.57 14.27 2.38
N LEU A 262 -7.63 14.52 1.47
CA LEU A 262 -6.36 13.80 1.37
C LEU A 262 -5.20 14.68 1.82
N CYS A 263 -4.58 14.34 2.95
CA CYS A 263 -3.33 14.96 3.42
C CYS A 263 -2.11 14.35 2.74
N HIS A 264 -0.94 14.99 2.87
CA HIS A 264 0.33 14.49 2.32
C HIS A 264 0.63 13.03 2.68
N ASN A 265 0.35 12.59 3.92
CA ASN A 265 0.54 11.19 4.33
C ASN A 265 -0.44 10.24 3.64
N CYS A 266 -1.69 10.67 3.42
CA CYS A 266 -2.69 9.89 2.68
C CYS A 266 -2.23 9.63 1.24
N VAL A 267 -1.71 10.66 0.62
CA VAL A 267 -1.23 10.65 -0.76
C VAL A 267 0.05 9.81 -0.90
N ALA A 268 0.98 9.94 0.05
CA ALA A 268 2.20 9.12 0.11
C ALA A 268 1.87 7.64 0.28
N LYS A 269 0.91 7.29 1.15
CA LYS A 269 0.40 5.92 1.34
C LYS A 269 -0.13 5.34 0.04
N ALA A 270 -1.04 6.05 -0.63
CA ALA A 270 -1.62 5.60 -1.90
C ALA A 270 -0.54 5.40 -2.97
N SER A 271 0.41 6.34 -3.10
CA SER A 271 1.52 6.26 -4.06
C SER A 271 2.39 5.03 -3.82
N ARG A 272 2.79 4.78 -2.56
CA ARG A 272 3.59 3.61 -2.18
C ARG A 272 2.86 2.31 -2.53
N PHE A 273 1.58 2.22 -2.18
CA PHE A 273 0.77 1.03 -2.38
C PHE A 273 0.54 0.72 -3.88
N VAL A 274 0.19 1.73 -4.68
CA VAL A 274 0.00 1.54 -6.13
C VAL A 274 1.30 1.14 -6.83
N ARG A 275 2.46 1.66 -6.40
CA ARG A 275 3.76 1.23 -6.92
C ARG A 275 4.06 -0.23 -6.61
N LEU A 276 3.69 -0.70 -5.41
CA LEU A 276 3.83 -2.10 -5.03
C LEU A 276 2.93 -2.99 -5.91
N CYS A 277 1.68 -2.60 -6.11
CA CYS A 277 0.77 -3.32 -7.01
C CYS A 277 1.32 -3.38 -8.44
N ASP A 278 1.81 -2.25 -8.98
CA ASP A 278 2.37 -2.20 -10.34
C ASP A 278 3.65 -3.04 -10.50
N ALA A 279 4.50 -3.10 -9.47
CA ALA A 279 5.73 -3.88 -9.49
C ALA A 279 5.46 -5.38 -9.75
N PHE A 280 4.34 -5.88 -9.24
CA PHE A 280 3.95 -7.29 -9.36
C PHE A 280 2.69 -7.49 -10.22
N SER A 281 2.34 -6.51 -11.06
CA SER A 281 1.19 -6.60 -11.97
C SER A 281 -0.15 -6.92 -11.29
N VAL A 282 -0.29 -6.56 -10.00
CA VAL A 282 -1.56 -6.66 -9.27
C VAL A 282 -2.49 -5.56 -9.75
N PRO A 283 -3.70 -5.88 -10.25
CA PRO A 283 -4.68 -4.88 -10.67
C PRO A 283 -5.08 -3.94 -9.53
N VAL A 284 -5.41 -2.68 -9.84
CA VAL A 284 -5.78 -1.67 -8.84
C VAL A 284 -7.20 -1.18 -9.03
N LEU A 285 -8.02 -1.33 -7.99
CA LEU A 285 -9.30 -0.65 -7.84
C LEU A 285 -9.12 0.63 -7.04
N THR A 286 -9.46 1.78 -7.62
CA THR A 286 -9.50 3.05 -6.90
C THR A 286 -10.94 3.48 -6.69
N ILE A 287 -11.38 3.59 -5.44
CA ILE A 287 -12.73 4.05 -5.08
C ILE A 287 -12.60 5.51 -4.67
N VAL A 288 -13.13 6.41 -5.49
CA VAL A 288 -13.00 7.85 -5.31
C VAL A 288 -14.24 8.44 -4.69
N ASN A 289 -14.09 9.00 -3.49
CA ASN A 289 -15.10 9.81 -2.82
C ASN A 289 -14.37 10.86 -1.94
N THR A 290 -14.00 12.00 -2.53
CA THR A 290 -13.18 13.00 -1.84
C THR A 290 -13.51 14.41 -2.32
N GLU A 291 -13.47 15.34 -1.39
CA GLU A 291 -13.63 16.78 -1.66
C GLU A 291 -12.34 17.43 -2.19
N GLY A 292 -11.23 16.69 -2.13
CA GLY A 292 -9.94 17.16 -2.65
C GLY A 292 -8.77 16.90 -1.70
N PHE A 293 -7.66 17.56 -1.99
CA PHE A 293 -6.54 17.64 -1.06
C PHE A 293 -6.91 18.58 0.10
N VAL A 294 -6.34 18.32 1.29
CA VAL A 294 -6.56 19.17 2.47
C VAL A 294 -6.23 20.63 2.13
N PRO A 295 -7.20 21.56 2.25
CA PRO A 295 -6.98 22.96 1.92
C PRO A 295 -6.23 23.68 3.06
N SER A 296 -4.95 23.36 3.23
CA SER A 296 -4.13 23.83 4.35
C SER A 296 -2.72 24.20 3.90
N THR A 297 -2.33 25.44 4.12
CA THR A 297 -0.94 25.91 3.87
C THR A 297 0.09 25.07 4.66
N SER A 298 -0.25 24.61 5.85
CA SER A 298 0.64 23.73 6.63
C SER A 298 0.82 22.37 5.99
N ASP A 299 -0.19 21.80 5.34
CA ASP A 299 -0.07 20.55 4.59
C ASP A 299 0.76 20.73 3.31
N ASP A 300 0.58 21.85 2.61
CA ASP A 300 1.39 22.19 1.44
C ASP A 300 2.88 22.31 1.81
N ILE A 301 3.20 22.99 2.92
CA ILE A 301 4.57 23.13 3.45
C ILE A 301 5.11 21.77 3.90
N ALA A 302 4.28 20.89 4.48
CA ALA A 302 4.66 19.54 4.88
C ALA A 302 4.90 18.61 3.67
N GLY A 303 4.59 19.06 2.45
CA GLY A 303 4.85 18.37 1.21
C GLY A 303 3.60 17.95 0.43
N GLY A 304 2.43 18.50 0.73
CA GLY A 304 1.16 18.17 0.08
C GLY A 304 1.25 18.21 -1.44
N ILE A 305 1.74 19.31 -2.01
CA ILE A 305 1.92 19.45 -3.48
C ILE A 305 2.89 18.42 -4.04
N ARG A 306 4.01 18.18 -3.34
CA ARG A 306 5.02 17.19 -3.75
C ARG A 306 4.44 15.78 -3.81
N GLU A 307 3.72 15.37 -2.77
CA GLU A 307 3.10 14.05 -2.70
C GLU A 307 1.95 13.92 -3.71
N ALA A 308 1.16 14.98 -3.95
CA ALA A 308 0.14 15.00 -4.99
C ALA A 308 0.73 14.81 -6.39
N ALA A 309 1.85 15.49 -6.70
CA ALA A 309 2.58 15.30 -7.95
C ALA A 309 3.12 13.86 -8.08
N ARG A 310 3.63 13.27 -6.98
CA ARG A 310 4.07 11.87 -6.93
C ARG A 310 2.92 10.91 -7.18
N LEU A 311 1.74 11.15 -6.59
CA LEU A 311 0.56 10.32 -6.81
C LEU A 311 0.15 10.32 -8.28
N ALA A 312 0.04 11.50 -8.89
CA ALA A 312 -0.31 11.64 -10.31
C ALA A 312 0.70 10.91 -11.21
N ALA A 313 2.00 11.08 -10.95
CA ALA A 313 3.05 10.37 -11.67
C ALA A 313 2.99 8.86 -11.47
N THR A 314 2.69 8.39 -10.25
CA THR A 314 2.57 6.96 -9.93
C THR A 314 1.42 6.32 -10.71
N TYR A 315 0.23 6.93 -10.69
CA TYR A 315 -0.91 6.42 -11.46
C TYR A 315 -0.66 6.44 -12.97
N ALA A 316 -0.03 7.48 -13.48
CA ALA A 316 0.30 7.61 -14.91
C ALA A 316 1.37 6.59 -15.36
N ASP A 317 2.38 6.31 -14.51
CA ASP A 317 3.47 5.39 -14.84
C ASP A 317 3.08 3.91 -14.64
N ALA A 318 2.09 3.62 -13.80
CA ALA A 318 1.64 2.25 -13.52
C ALA A 318 1.03 1.60 -14.77
N THR A 319 1.52 0.41 -15.11
CA THR A 319 1.12 -0.38 -16.29
C THR A 319 0.10 -1.46 -15.97
N THR A 320 -0.04 -1.84 -14.72
CA THR A 320 -1.08 -2.79 -14.27
C THR A 320 -2.48 -2.31 -14.62
N ALA A 321 -3.47 -3.21 -14.68
CA ALA A 321 -4.86 -2.85 -14.92
C ALA A 321 -5.39 -1.95 -13.79
N LYS A 322 -5.99 -0.81 -14.15
CA LYS A 322 -6.50 0.19 -13.20
C LYS A 322 -7.94 0.52 -13.50
N VAL A 323 -8.81 0.31 -12.53
CA VAL A 323 -10.23 0.71 -12.58
C VAL A 323 -10.45 1.79 -11.52
N ALA A 324 -11.02 2.93 -11.92
CA ALA A 324 -11.47 3.97 -11.00
C ALA A 324 -12.99 3.97 -10.91
N LEU A 325 -13.51 3.74 -9.71
CA LEU A 325 -14.94 3.87 -9.41
C LEU A 325 -15.16 5.19 -8.66
N ILE A 326 -15.82 6.14 -9.29
CA ILE A 326 -16.18 7.41 -8.69
C ILE A 326 -17.51 7.23 -7.97
N ALA A 327 -17.41 6.93 -6.66
CA ALA A 327 -18.54 6.54 -5.84
C ALA A 327 -19.29 7.74 -5.22
N GLY A 328 -18.63 8.90 -5.16
CA GLY A 328 -19.18 10.12 -4.59
C GLY A 328 -18.57 11.35 -5.23
N LYS A 329 -17.80 12.12 -4.49
CA LYS A 329 -17.16 13.34 -5.00
C LYS A 329 -15.77 13.06 -5.58
N ALA A 330 -15.45 13.73 -6.68
CA ALA A 330 -14.10 13.81 -7.24
C ALA A 330 -13.84 15.25 -7.68
N VAL A 331 -13.28 16.07 -6.78
CA VAL A 331 -13.22 17.52 -6.93
C VAL A 331 -11.78 18.00 -7.15
N GLY A 332 -11.60 18.83 -8.16
CA GLY A 332 -10.37 19.56 -8.41
C GLY A 332 -9.16 18.69 -8.76
N PRO A 333 -7.95 19.08 -8.31
CA PRO A 333 -6.70 18.42 -8.69
C PRO A 333 -6.62 16.94 -8.29
N VAL A 334 -7.40 16.49 -7.29
CA VAL A 334 -7.40 15.08 -6.89
C VAL A 334 -7.97 14.18 -7.99
N TYR A 335 -8.98 14.67 -8.72
CA TYR A 335 -9.47 13.93 -9.90
C TYR A 335 -8.33 13.73 -10.91
N THR A 336 -7.57 14.79 -11.24
CA THR A 336 -6.47 14.68 -12.20
C THR A 336 -5.35 13.75 -11.74
N ALA A 337 -5.08 13.68 -10.44
CA ALA A 337 -4.10 12.77 -9.88
C ALA A 337 -4.52 11.29 -9.96
N LEU A 338 -5.82 11.00 -9.83
CA LEU A 338 -6.38 9.64 -9.82
C LEU A 338 -6.98 9.21 -11.18
N ALA A 339 -7.11 10.13 -12.15
CA ALA A 339 -7.80 9.89 -13.43
C ALA A 339 -7.04 9.01 -14.41
N ALA A 340 -5.75 8.70 -14.17
CA ALA A 340 -4.96 7.83 -15.04
C ALA A 340 -5.31 6.34 -14.84
N ALA A 341 -6.62 6.02 -14.86
CA ALA A 341 -7.15 4.67 -14.88
C ALA A 341 -7.45 4.24 -16.32
N ASP A 342 -7.51 2.94 -16.56
CA ASP A 342 -7.85 2.36 -17.86
C ASP A 342 -9.36 2.45 -18.14
N LEU A 343 -10.15 2.28 -17.07
CA LEU A 343 -11.61 2.46 -17.10
C LEU A 343 -12.05 3.27 -15.88
N LYS A 344 -12.87 4.27 -16.11
CA LYS A 344 -13.46 5.15 -15.11
C LYS A 344 -14.98 4.96 -15.09
N ILE A 345 -15.51 4.49 -13.98
CA ILE A 345 -16.92 4.20 -13.76
C ILE A 345 -17.50 5.27 -12.84
N ALA A 346 -18.48 6.02 -13.29
CA ALA A 346 -19.19 7.01 -12.49
C ALA A 346 -20.46 6.41 -11.90
N VAL A 347 -20.56 6.33 -10.58
CA VAL A 347 -21.79 5.89 -9.91
C VAL A 347 -22.83 7.01 -10.02
N LYS A 348 -24.07 6.70 -10.41
CA LYS A 348 -25.13 7.70 -10.46
C LYS A 348 -25.34 8.39 -9.14
N GLY A 349 -25.39 9.72 -9.17
CA GLY A 349 -25.38 10.58 -7.99
C GLY A 349 -23.98 11.06 -7.56
N CYS A 350 -22.91 10.63 -8.23
CA CYS A 350 -21.57 11.20 -8.00
C CYS A 350 -21.46 12.63 -8.56
N THR A 351 -20.43 13.35 -8.10
CA THR A 351 -20.10 14.70 -8.56
C THR A 351 -18.64 14.74 -8.99
N ILE A 352 -18.40 15.03 -10.26
CA ILE A 352 -17.05 15.26 -10.80
C ILE A 352 -16.96 16.75 -11.18
N SER A 353 -16.10 17.51 -10.51
CA SER A 353 -16.04 18.96 -10.65
C SER A 353 -14.62 19.49 -10.61
N ALA A 354 -14.35 20.51 -11.42
CA ALA A 354 -13.06 21.21 -11.41
C ALA A 354 -12.81 21.98 -10.10
N LEU A 355 -13.87 22.47 -9.47
CA LEU A 355 -13.87 23.19 -8.21
C LEU A 355 -15.09 22.76 -7.40
N GLU A 356 -15.08 22.92 -6.09
CA GLU A 356 -16.28 22.70 -5.26
C GLU A 356 -17.48 23.48 -5.86
N PRO A 357 -18.65 22.83 -6.09
CA PRO A 357 -19.73 23.43 -6.86
C PRO A 357 -20.21 24.80 -6.36
N SER A 358 -20.29 25.01 -5.03
CA SER A 358 -20.70 26.32 -4.48
C SER A 358 -19.66 27.41 -4.77
N ALA A 359 -18.36 27.06 -4.73
CA ALA A 359 -17.30 27.98 -5.09
C ALA A 359 -17.30 28.27 -6.59
N ALA A 360 -17.53 27.24 -7.43
CA ALA A 360 -17.62 27.41 -8.87
C ALA A 360 -18.74 28.38 -9.26
N VAL A 361 -19.95 28.21 -8.72
CA VAL A 361 -21.07 29.10 -9.05
C VAL A 361 -20.92 30.50 -8.51
N SER A 362 -20.21 30.66 -7.36
CA SER A 362 -19.89 31.99 -6.82
C SER A 362 -18.97 32.80 -7.73
N VAL A 363 -18.20 32.13 -8.59
CA VAL A 363 -17.40 32.76 -9.63
C VAL A 363 -18.20 32.98 -10.92
N LEU A 364 -18.89 31.92 -11.37
CA LEU A 364 -19.61 31.92 -12.68
C LEU A 364 -20.84 32.81 -12.68
N TYR A 365 -21.58 32.88 -11.57
CA TYR A 365 -22.87 33.56 -11.44
C TYR A 365 -22.82 34.65 -10.38
N LYS A 366 -21.64 35.26 -10.19
CA LYS A 366 -21.41 36.26 -9.12
C LYS A 366 -22.47 37.34 -9.11
N ASP A 367 -22.71 38.00 -10.25
CA ASP A 367 -23.62 39.16 -10.33
C ASP A 367 -25.08 38.76 -10.03
N GLU A 368 -25.49 37.57 -10.47
CA GLU A 368 -26.85 37.04 -10.21
C GLU A 368 -27.03 36.67 -8.74
N ILE A 369 -26.00 36.11 -8.10
CA ILE A 369 -26.02 35.71 -6.70
C ILE A 369 -26.01 36.95 -5.82
N ASP A 370 -25.16 37.94 -6.13
CA ASP A 370 -25.04 39.20 -5.36
C ASP A 370 -26.30 40.06 -5.46
N ALA A 371 -27.04 39.96 -6.57
CA ALA A 371 -28.32 40.67 -6.76
C ALA A 371 -29.52 40.01 -6.08
N SER A 372 -29.34 38.80 -5.48
CA SER A 372 -30.45 38.07 -4.85
C SER A 372 -30.72 38.55 -3.41
N ASP A 373 -31.98 38.50 -3.00
CA ASP A 373 -32.38 38.84 -1.59
C ASP A 373 -31.80 37.85 -0.57
N ASN A 374 -31.41 36.62 -1.00
CA ASN A 374 -30.80 35.60 -0.17
C ASN A 374 -29.65 34.89 -0.90
N ILE A 375 -28.45 35.43 -0.70
CA ILE A 375 -27.19 34.93 -1.31
C ILE A 375 -26.98 33.44 -1.04
N VAL A 376 -27.21 32.97 0.18
CA VAL A 376 -26.98 31.56 0.56
C VAL A 376 -27.93 30.63 -0.21
N ALA A 377 -29.22 30.97 -0.27
CA ALA A 377 -30.21 30.20 -1.00
C ALA A 377 -29.96 30.22 -2.50
N ALA A 378 -29.58 31.38 -3.06
CA ALA A 378 -29.23 31.53 -4.48
C ALA A 378 -28.01 30.69 -4.84
N THR A 379 -26.93 30.77 -4.05
CA THR A 379 -25.71 29.96 -4.23
C THR A 379 -26.04 28.47 -4.19
N LYS A 380 -26.85 28.02 -3.22
CA LYS A 380 -27.23 26.61 -3.10
C LYS A 380 -28.05 26.14 -4.31
N ALA A 381 -29.00 26.93 -4.76
CA ALA A 381 -29.83 26.61 -5.94
C ALA A 381 -29.00 26.55 -7.22
N LYS A 382 -28.11 27.53 -7.44
CA LYS A 382 -27.19 27.55 -8.58
C LYS A 382 -26.22 26.37 -8.55
N ALA A 383 -25.67 26.04 -7.36
CA ALA A 383 -24.79 24.88 -7.21
C ALA A 383 -25.49 23.57 -7.54
N ALA A 384 -26.72 23.38 -7.10
CA ALA A 384 -27.52 22.20 -7.42
C ALA A 384 -27.80 22.07 -8.93
N ALA A 385 -28.15 23.17 -9.61
CA ALA A 385 -28.33 23.21 -11.06
C ALA A 385 -27.01 22.90 -11.79
N TYR A 386 -25.92 23.52 -11.37
CA TYR A 386 -24.58 23.28 -11.95
C TYR A 386 -24.15 21.82 -11.80
N VAL A 387 -24.39 21.20 -10.64
CA VAL A 387 -24.09 19.77 -10.43
C VAL A 387 -24.91 18.90 -11.38
N ALA A 388 -26.22 19.16 -11.50
CA ALA A 388 -27.07 18.35 -12.37
C ALA A 388 -26.69 18.46 -13.85
N GLU A 389 -26.33 19.65 -14.30
CA GLU A 389 -26.05 19.93 -15.72
C GLU A 389 -24.62 19.61 -16.13
N VAL A 390 -23.63 19.93 -15.27
CA VAL A 390 -22.21 19.96 -15.66
C VAL A 390 -21.38 18.90 -14.93
N CYS A 391 -21.74 18.53 -13.69
CA CYS A 391 -20.91 17.73 -12.81
C CYS A 391 -21.48 16.33 -12.52
N SER A 392 -22.62 15.96 -13.11
CA SER A 392 -23.28 14.66 -12.90
C SER A 392 -22.50 13.52 -13.55
N ALA A 393 -22.81 12.28 -13.17
CA ALA A 393 -22.23 11.08 -13.79
C ALA A 393 -22.44 11.05 -15.31
N ASP A 394 -23.66 11.41 -15.79
CA ASP A 394 -23.98 11.43 -17.21
C ASP A 394 -23.24 12.55 -17.94
N ALA A 395 -23.13 13.74 -17.35
CA ALA A 395 -22.33 14.84 -17.89
C ALA A 395 -20.83 14.47 -17.96
N ALA A 396 -20.31 13.73 -16.97
CA ALA A 396 -18.93 13.27 -16.97
C ALA A 396 -18.64 12.28 -18.10
N VAL A 397 -19.57 11.38 -18.41
CA VAL A 397 -19.45 10.48 -19.58
C VAL A 397 -19.53 11.27 -20.88
N ALA A 398 -20.47 12.21 -21.00
CA ALA A 398 -20.59 13.07 -22.18
C ALA A 398 -19.31 13.90 -22.44
N ALA A 399 -18.63 14.33 -21.37
CA ALA A 399 -17.37 15.08 -21.44
C ALA A 399 -16.10 14.20 -21.56
N GLY A 400 -16.23 12.86 -21.53
CA GLY A 400 -15.09 11.92 -21.53
C GLY A 400 -14.31 11.88 -20.21
N SER A 401 -14.85 12.45 -19.14
CA SER A 401 -14.27 12.37 -17.80
C SER A 401 -14.53 11.03 -17.12
N ALA A 402 -15.56 10.30 -17.55
CA ALA A 402 -15.80 8.90 -17.19
C ALA A 402 -16.13 8.11 -18.45
N ASP A 403 -15.94 6.79 -18.41
CA ASP A 403 -16.17 5.93 -19.59
C ASP A 403 -17.57 5.31 -19.57
N MET A 404 -18.14 5.12 -18.39
CA MET A 404 -19.48 4.55 -18.21
C MET A 404 -20.10 4.99 -16.87
N THR A 405 -21.44 4.85 -16.79
CA THR A 405 -22.17 5.04 -15.52
C THR A 405 -22.70 3.71 -15.00
N CYS A 406 -22.91 3.63 -13.70
CA CYS A 406 -23.63 2.53 -13.07
C CYS A 406 -24.49 2.98 -11.89
N GLU A 407 -25.53 2.23 -11.56
CA GLU A 407 -26.23 2.35 -10.29
C GLU A 407 -25.35 1.79 -9.14
N ALA A 408 -25.48 2.34 -7.93
CA ALA A 408 -24.71 1.87 -6.78
C ALA A 408 -24.90 0.36 -6.49
N ALA A 409 -26.11 -0.15 -6.70
CA ALA A 409 -26.41 -1.58 -6.56
C ALA A 409 -25.63 -2.48 -7.55
N ASN A 410 -25.25 -1.93 -8.70
CA ASN A 410 -24.54 -2.65 -9.76
C ASN A 410 -23.02 -2.34 -9.76
N ALA A 411 -22.54 -1.52 -8.84
CA ALA A 411 -21.14 -1.06 -8.83
C ALA A 411 -20.14 -2.22 -8.82
N ARG A 412 -20.37 -3.24 -7.98
CA ARG A 412 -19.50 -4.44 -7.96
C ARG A 412 -19.51 -5.17 -9.30
N ALA A 413 -20.67 -5.43 -9.87
CA ALA A 413 -20.77 -6.14 -11.16
C ALA A 413 -20.04 -5.35 -12.27
N SER A 414 -20.17 -4.01 -12.27
CA SER A 414 -19.46 -3.14 -13.21
C SER A 414 -17.95 -3.19 -13.04
N VAL A 415 -17.45 -3.24 -11.78
CA VAL A 415 -16.01 -3.37 -11.49
C VAL A 415 -15.48 -4.73 -11.91
N VAL A 416 -16.21 -5.82 -11.64
CA VAL A 416 -15.83 -7.18 -12.10
C VAL A 416 -15.71 -7.20 -13.62
N ALA A 417 -16.74 -6.74 -14.33
CA ALA A 417 -16.73 -6.69 -15.80
C ALA A 417 -15.59 -5.82 -16.36
N ALA A 418 -15.26 -4.72 -15.68
CA ALA A 418 -14.13 -3.86 -16.06
C ALA A 418 -12.79 -4.60 -15.93
N PHE A 419 -12.56 -5.34 -14.84
CA PHE A 419 -11.34 -6.14 -14.67
C PHE A 419 -11.29 -7.31 -15.64
N GLU A 420 -12.40 -7.97 -15.93
CA GLU A 420 -12.47 -9.01 -16.96
C GLU A 420 -12.07 -8.46 -18.34
N LEU A 421 -12.58 -7.29 -18.72
CA LEU A 421 -12.21 -6.59 -19.97
C LEU A 421 -10.69 -6.28 -20.00
N LEU A 422 -10.12 -5.90 -18.88
CA LEU A 422 -8.71 -5.55 -18.75
C LEU A 422 -7.77 -6.75 -18.49
N SER A 423 -8.29 -7.95 -18.36
CA SER A 423 -7.51 -9.15 -18.02
C SER A 423 -6.35 -9.44 -18.99
N THR A 424 -6.51 -9.07 -20.24
CA THR A 424 -5.49 -9.21 -21.29
C THR A 424 -4.74 -7.93 -21.61
N LYS A 425 -4.90 -6.87 -20.77
CA LYS A 425 -4.23 -5.60 -20.98
C LYS A 425 -2.72 -5.79 -21.12
N ARG A 426 -2.16 -5.17 -22.14
CA ARG A 426 -0.71 -5.03 -22.34
C ARG A 426 -0.37 -3.56 -22.51
N ALA A 427 0.49 -3.04 -21.64
CA ALA A 427 0.97 -1.67 -21.72
C ALA A 427 2.49 -1.69 -21.89
N ALA A 428 2.98 -1.03 -22.95
CA ALA A 428 4.40 -0.81 -23.14
C ALA A 428 4.79 0.55 -22.58
N ARG A 429 5.86 0.60 -21.79
CA ARG A 429 6.48 1.86 -21.36
C ARG A 429 7.44 2.36 -22.41
N LEU A 430 7.60 3.67 -22.52
CA LEU A 430 8.72 4.25 -23.26
C LEU A 430 10.03 3.78 -22.63
N PRO A 431 11.04 3.42 -23.43
CA PRO A 431 12.33 3.01 -22.91
C PRO A 431 12.97 4.11 -22.06
N LYS A 432 13.18 3.85 -20.78
CA LYS A 432 13.83 4.76 -19.82
C LYS A 432 14.54 3.95 -18.73
N LYS A 433 15.57 4.49 -18.13
CA LYS A 433 16.24 3.83 -16.99
C LYS A 433 15.31 3.77 -15.79
N HIS A 434 14.65 4.87 -15.46
CA HIS A 434 13.64 5.02 -14.42
C HIS A 434 12.90 6.35 -14.63
N GLY A 435 11.76 6.55 -13.97
CA GLY A 435 11.10 7.85 -13.88
C GLY A 435 11.79 8.74 -12.84
N ASN A 436 11.92 10.04 -13.12
CA ASN A 436 12.30 11.03 -12.12
C ASN A 436 11.03 11.62 -11.51
N MET A 437 10.51 10.94 -10.49
CA MET A 437 9.31 11.37 -9.78
C MET A 437 9.62 12.51 -8.80
N ALA A 438 8.61 13.27 -8.40
CA ALA A 438 8.71 14.22 -7.30
C ALA A 438 9.19 13.53 -6.02
N LEU A 439 10.02 14.21 -5.23
CA LEU A 439 10.64 13.66 -4.00
C LEU A 439 9.59 13.36 -2.92
#